data_9a62a965b8b24330abe8cf9aaca40352
#
_entry.id   9a62a965b8b24330abe8cf9aaca40352
#
_cell.length_a   1.000
_cell.length_b   1.000
_cell.length_c   1.000
_cell.angle_alpha   90.00
_cell.angle_beta   90.00
_cell.angle_gamma   90.00
#
_symmetry.space_group_name_H-M   'P 1'
#
loop_
_entity.id
_entity.type
_entity.pdbx_description
1 polymer ?
#
loop_
_entity_poly.entity_id
_entity_poly.type
_entity_poly.pdbx_seq_one_letter_code
_entity_poly.pdbx_strand_id
1 'polypeptide(L)'
;SVLYWLRPDEPRIPFLYFKRPQFDKFKGADNTYTPDTIMPDGKKLQVASTHDLGQNFSKAYSIKVKNKEEKEVFVWQTCFGPGIWRIMAAIIGIHGDNKGLILPFEIAPIQIVIIPIRFTDKKSESKNIW
;
A
#
# COMPACT_ATOMS: atom_id res chain seq x y z
N SER A 1 1.50 -6.91 -5.43
CA SER A 1 0.43 -5.90 -5.58
C SER A 1 0.35 -5.02 -4.35
N VAL A 2 -0.13 -3.80 -4.46
CA VAL A 2 -0.26 -2.85 -3.33
C VAL A 2 -1.14 -3.41 -2.21
N LEU A 3 -2.15 -4.24 -2.55
CA LEU A 3 -3.01 -4.94 -1.59
C LEU A 3 -2.26 -5.93 -0.70
N TYR A 4 -1.14 -6.45 -1.16
CA TYR A 4 -0.31 -7.39 -0.40
C TYR A 4 0.31 -6.74 0.86
N TRP A 5 0.58 -5.43 0.81
CA TRP A 5 1.16 -4.66 1.92
C TRP A 5 0.16 -4.29 3.00
N LEU A 6 -1.13 -4.41 2.68
CA LEU A 6 -2.25 -4.10 3.55
C LEU A 6 -2.98 -5.37 4.02
N ARG A 7 -2.30 -6.52 4.07
CA ARG A 7 -2.87 -7.75 4.61
C ARG A 7 -2.83 -7.74 6.14
N PRO A 8 -3.95 -8.01 6.81
CA PRO A 8 -3.99 -8.08 8.27
C PRO A 8 -3.23 -9.26 8.86
N ASP A 9 -3.10 -10.35 8.09
CA ASP A 9 -2.50 -11.63 8.46
C ASP A 9 -0.96 -11.65 8.33
N GLU A 10 -0.38 -10.73 7.55
CA GLU A 10 1.07 -10.52 7.45
C GLU A 10 1.38 -9.01 7.53
N PRO A 11 1.37 -8.40 8.71
CA PRO A 11 1.46 -6.96 8.86
C PRO A 11 2.85 -6.44 8.57
N ARG A 12 3.17 -6.21 7.32
CA ARG A 12 4.37 -5.46 6.91
C ARG A 12 4.23 -3.98 7.18
N ILE A 13 2.97 -3.50 7.18
CA ILE A 13 2.53 -2.21 7.69
C ILE A 13 1.31 -2.48 8.57
N PRO A 14 1.44 -2.47 9.89
CA PRO A 14 0.29 -2.63 10.77
C PRO A 14 -0.67 -1.45 10.59
N PHE A 15 -1.95 -1.73 10.44
CA PHE A 15 -2.96 -0.69 10.26
C PHE A 15 -4.26 -1.02 10.97
N LEU A 16 -5.03 0.03 11.27
CA LEU A 16 -6.42 -0.06 11.71
C LEU A 16 -7.34 0.42 10.58
N TYR A 17 -8.45 -0.26 10.41
CA TYR A 17 -9.40 0.07 9.34
C TYR A 17 -10.56 0.87 9.91
N PHE A 18 -10.77 2.08 9.38
CA PHE A 18 -11.79 3.00 9.87
C PHE A 18 -12.83 3.30 8.80
N LYS A 19 -14.10 3.36 9.22
CA LYS A 19 -15.12 4.05 8.47
C LYS A 19 -15.05 5.54 8.82
N ARG A 20 -14.84 6.40 7.85
CA ARG A 20 -14.79 7.85 8.06
C ARG A 20 -16.17 8.41 8.42
N PRO A 21 -16.23 9.36 9.35
CA PRO A 21 -17.47 10.07 9.66
C PRO A 21 -17.95 10.87 8.45
N GLN A 22 -19.23 11.25 8.43
CA GLN A 22 -19.84 11.89 7.27
C GLN A 22 -19.19 13.23 6.88
N PHE A 23 -18.63 13.96 7.85
CA PHE A 23 -17.94 15.23 7.58
C PHE A 23 -16.53 15.07 6.98
N ASP A 24 -15.92 13.88 7.13
CA ASP A 24 -14.54 13.58 6.69
C ASP A 24 -14.49 12.57 5.53
N LYS A 25 -15.63 12.13 5.04
CA LYS A 25 -15.70 11.23 3.88
C LYS A 25 -15.37 11.94 2.58
N PHE A 26 -14.96 11.19 1.56
CA PHE A 26 -14.82 11.70 0.21
C PHE A 26 -16.15 12.30 -0.29
N LYS A 27 -16.11 13.53 -0.80
CA LYS A 27 -17.30 14.20 -1.33
C LYS A 27 -17.87 13.43 -2.52
N GLY A 28 -19.15 13.10 -2.43
CA GLY A 28 -19.85 12.30 -3.45
C GLY A 28 -19.84 10.80 -3.18
N ALA A 29 -19.10 10.30 -2.19
CA ALA A 29 -19.23 8.92 -1.76
C ALA A 29 -20.35 8.76 -0.74
N ASP A 30 -21.01 7.60 -0.70
CA ASP A 30 -21.93 7.22 0.37
C ASP A 30 -21.13 6.87 1.63
N ASN A 31 -20.04 6.12 1.47
CA ASN A 31 -19.14 5.76 2.56
C ASN A 31 -17.67 5.87 2.11
N THR A 32 -16.78 6.14 3.08
CA THR A 32 -15.33 6.12 2.89
C THR A 32 -14.71 5.29 3.99
N TYR A 33 -13.83 4.37 3.61
CA TYR A 33 -13.07 3.51 4.50
C TYR A 33 -11.59 3.72 4.28
N THR A 34 -10.81 3.75 5.37
CA THR A 34 -9.37 4.02 5.29
C THR A 34 -8.60 3.10 6.21
N PRO A 35 -7.55 2.44 5.73
CA PRO A 35 -6.52 1.87 6.57
C PRO A 35 -5.57 3.00 7.02
N ASP A 36 -5.48 3.19 8.33
CA ASP A 36 -4.57 4.15 8.94
C ASP A 36 -3.51 3.39 9.75
N THR A 37 -2.23 3.65 9.52
CA THR A 37 -1.13 3.12 10.31
C THR A 37 -0.70 4.12 11.39
N ILE A 38 -0.13 3.61 12.47
CA ILE A 38 0.47 4.43 13.51
C ILE A 38 1.98 4.50 13.26
N MET A 39 2.47 5.69 13.06
CA MET A 39 3.89 5.95 12.88
C MET A 39 4.64 5.91 14.22
N PRO A 40 5.98 5.69 14.22
CA PRO A 40 6.77 5.64 15.48
C PRO A 40 6.65 6.90 16.35
N ASP A 41 6.33 8.04 15.77
CA ASP A 41 6.08 9.31 16.49
C ASP A 41 4.66 9.40 17.08
N GLY A 42 3.86 8.33 16.98
CA GLY A 42 2.48 8.26 17.47
C GLY A 42 1.44 8.89 16.55
N LYS A 43 1.84 9.49 15.44
CA LYS A 43 0.88 10.08 14.49
C LYS A 43 0.25 9.04 13.59
N LYS A 44 -0.98 9.32 13.17
CA LYS A 44 -1.69 8.49 12.20
C LYS A 44 -1.30 8.86 10.77
N LEU A 45 -1.04 7.85 9.96
CA LEU A 45 -0.84 8.01 8.53
C LEU A 45 -1.87 7.16 7.77
N GLN A 46 -2.75 7.81 7.02
CA GLN A 46 -3.67 7.13 6.12
C GLN A 46 -2.90 6.60 4.92
N VAL A 47 -2.87 5.29 4.72
CA VAL A 47 -2.08 4.65 3.65
C VAL A 47 -2.89 4.33 2.39
N ALA A 48 -4.20 4.24 2.51
CA ALA A 48 -5.09 4.04 1.37
C ALA A 48 -6.51 4.56 1.67
N SER A 49 -7.39 4.50 0.69
CA SER A 49 -8.81 4.73 0.86
C SER A 49 -9.64 3.84 -0.06
N THR A 50 -10.81 3.46 0.42
CA THR A 50 -11.85 2.79 -0.36
C THR A 50 -13.13 3.60 -0.25
N HIS A 51 -13.74 3.91 -1.36
CA HIS A 51 -14.96 4.70 -1.42
C HIS A 51 -16.08 3.88 -2.04
N ASP A 52 -17.19 3.81 -1.33
CA ASP A 52 -18.47 3.39 -1.90
C ASP A 52 -19.11 4.64 -2.49
N LEU A 53 -19.13 4.71 -3.81
CA LEU A 53 -19.64 5.87 -4.56
C LEU A 53 -21.14 5.73 -4.84
N GLY A 54 -21.72 4.55 -4.58
CA GLY A 54 -23.11 4.27 -4.94
C GLY A 54 -23.37 4.55 -6.42
N GLN A 55 -24.41 5.30 -6.71
CA GLN A 55 -24.76 5.77 -8.06
C GLN A 55 -24.55 7.29 -8.24
N ASN A 56 -23.88 7.95 -7.31
CA ASN A 56 -23.80 9.42 -7.30
C ASN A 56 -23.08 9.96 -8.55
N PHE A 57 -21.93 9.38 -8.88
CA PHE A 57 -21.18 9.79 -10.07
C PHE A 57 -21.81 9.29 -11.37
N SER A 58 -22.32 8.06 -11.37
CA SER A 58 -22.97 7.53 -12.57
C SER A 58 -24.20 8.33 -12.98
N LYS A 59 -24.98 8.83 -12.01
CA LYS A 59 -26.08 9.76 -12.28
C LYS A 59 -25.60 11.10 -12.79
N ALA A 60 -24.56 11.68 -12.15
CA ALA A 60 -24.02 12.98 -12.55
C ALA A 60 -23.42 12.97 -13.96
N TYR A 61 -22.77 11.87 -14.35
CA TYR A 61 -22.13 11.72 -15.66
C TYR A 61 -22.97 10.93 -16.67
N SER A 62 -24.22 10.57 -16.31
CA SER A 62 -25.14 9.79 -17.18
C SER A 62 -24.57 8.44 -17.63
N ILE A 63 -23.79 7.78 -16.77
CA ILE A 63 -23.19 6.48 -17.05
C ILE A 63 -24.20 5.38 -16.78
N LYS A 64 -24.73 4.78 -17.85
CA LYS A 64 -25.75 3.74 -17.79
C LYS A 64 -25.27 2.47 -18.46
N VAL A 65 -25.84 1.36 -18.05
CA VAL A 65 -25.67 0.04 -18.67
C VAL A 65 -27.03 -0.62 -18.85
N LYS A 66 -27.14 -1.53 -19.79
CA LYS A 66 -28.32 -2.40 -19.89
C LYS A 66 -28.18 -3.54 -18.87
N ASN A 67 -29.21 -3.72 -18.07
CA ASN A 67 -29.30 -4.85 -17.15
C ASN A 67 -29.72 -6.14 -17.90
N LYS A 68 -29.87 -7.25 -17.19
CA LYS A 68 -30.31 -8.53 -17.77
C LYS A 68 -31.68 -8.50 -18.44
N GLU A 69 -32.50 -7.50 -18.11
CA GLU A 69 -33.82 -7.25 -18.66
C GLU A 69 -33.79 -6.21 -19.80
N GLU A 70 -32.59 -5.88 -20.30
CA GLU A 70 -32.32 -4.86 -21.32
C GLU A 70 -32.77 -3.42 -20.97
N LYS A 71 -33.07 -3.17 -19.68
CA LYS A 71 -33.41 -1.84 -19.19
C LYS A 71 -32.14 -1.06 -18.88
N GLU A 72 -32.12 0.23 -19.24
CA GLU A 72 -31.04 1.14 -18.84
C GLU A 72 -31.09 1.42 -17.34
N VAL A 73 -29.98 1.16 -16.66
CA VAL A 73 -29.79 1.42 -15.23
C VAL A 73 -28.47 2.14 -15.00
N PHE A 74 -28.42 3.02 -14.01
CA PHE A 74 -27.17 3.62 -13.56
C PHE A 74 -26.27 2.59 -12.88
N VAL A 75 -24.96 2.66 -13.14
CA VAL A 75 -24.00 1.74 -12.55
C VAL A 75 -23.70 2.09 -11.11
N TRP A 76 -23.49 1.06 -10.27
CA TRP A 76 -22.90 1.21 -8.95
C TRP A 76 -21.39 1.25 -9.09
N GLN A 77 -20.76 2.11 -8.31
CA GLN A 77 -19.32 2.36 -8.42
C GLN A 77 -18.64 2.29 -7.05
N THR A 78 -17.47 1.70 -7.06
CA THR A 78 -16.51 1.77 -5.94
C THR A 78 -15.19 2.31 -6.46
N CYS A 79 -14.41 2.93 -5.58
CA CYS A 79 -13.09 3.45 -5.89
C CYS A 79 -12.10 2.98 -4.82
N PHE A 80 -10.93 2.55 -5.25
CA PHE A 80 -9.83 2.22 -4.36
C PHE A 80 -8.60 3.05 -4.74
N GLY A 81 -8.10 3.81 -3.76
CA GLY A 81 -6.94 4.69 -3.92
C GLY A 81 -5.82 4.35 -2.96
N PRO A 82 -4.80 3.56 -3.36
CA PRO A 82 -3.60 3.37 -2.54
C PRO A 82 -2.73 4.61 -2.57
N GLY A 83 -2.27 5.03 -1.40
CA GLY A 83 -1.31 6.12 -1.26
C GLY A 83 0.12 5.61 -1.40
N ILE A 84 0.62 5.39 -2.62
CA ILE A 84 1.92 4.75 -2.87
C ILE A 84 3.04 5.42 -2.06
N TRP A 85 3.14 6.75 -2.10
CA TRP A 85 4.15 7.50 -1.35
C TRP A 85 3.96 7.41 0.17
N ARG A 86 2.71 7.33 0.64
CA ARG A 86 2.39 7.15 2.06
C ARG A 86 2.72 5.73 2.54
N ILE A 87 2.48 4.72 1.71
CA ILE A 87 2.89 3.33 1.97
C ILE A 87 4.41 3.26 2.07
N MET A 88 5.14 3.90 1.16
CA MET A 88 6.60 3.97 1.20
C MET A 88 7.09 4.68 2.47
N ALA A 89 6.49 5.81 2.83
CA ALA A 89 6.83 6.51 4.08
C ALA A 89 6.55 5.65 5.32
N ALA A 90 5.45 4.89 5.33
CA ALA A 90 5.14 3.96 6.41
C ALA A 90 6.19 2.85 6.54
N ILE A 91 6.60 2.25 5.42
CA ILE A 91 7.66 1.21 5.40
C ILE A 91 8.95 1.76 5.97
N ILE A 92 9.38 2.94 5.51
CA ILE A 92 10.61 3.60 5.97
C ILE A 92 10.53 3.89 7.47
N GLY A 93 9.43 4.47 7.93
CA GLY A 93 9.28 4.88 9.33
C GLY A 93 9.13 3.71 10.29
N ILE A 94 8.51 2.59 9.88
CA ILE A 94 8.25 1.43 10.74
C ILE A 94 9.45 0.49 10.78
N HIS A 95 10.13 0.27 9.65
CA HIS A 95 11.21 -0.70 9.52
C HIS A 95 12.61 -0.09 9.56
N GLY A 96 12.76 1.20 9.29
CA GLY A 96 14.05 1.89 9.36
C GLY A 96 14.55 2.08 10.79
N ASP A 97 15.85 2.25 10.95
CA ASP A 97 16.51 2.56 12.22
C ASP A 97 17.44 3.78 12.08
N ASN A 98 18.20 4.10 13.14
CA ASN A 98 19.15 5.20 13.14
C ASN A 98 20.36 5.02 12.20
N LYS A 99 20.54 3.82 11.64
CA LYS A 99 21.64 3.48 10.73
C LYS A 99 21.21 3.60 9.27
N GLY A 100 19.89 3.54 9.00
CA GLY A 100 19.36 3.71 7.65
C GLY A 100 18.05 2.97 7.40
N LEU A 101 17.78 2.79 6.12
CA LEU A 101 16.59 2.14 5.63
C LEU A 101 16.71 0.63 5.76
N ILE A 102 15.72 0.01 6.42
CA ILE A 102 15.53 -1.44 6.44
C ILE A 102 14.28 -1.75 5.62
N LEU A 103 14.44 -2.53 4.55
CA LEU A 103 13.33 -2.99 3.73
C LEU A 103 12.97 -4.43 4.10
N PRO A 104 11.70 -4.76 4.23
CA PRO A 104 11.25 -6.14 4.30
C PRO A 104 11.81 -6.97 3.13
N PHE A 105 12.17 -8.23 3.41
CA PHE A 105 12.86 -9.11 2.47
C PHE A 105 12.21 -9.14 1.07
N GLU A 106 10.89 -9.16 1.00
CA GLU A 106 10.13 -9.33 -0.24
C GLU A 106 10.08 -8.08 -1.11
N ILE A 107 10.38 -6.89 -0.54
CA ILE A 107 10.44 -5.65 -1.34
C ILE A 107 11.84 -5.15 -1.56
N ALA A 108 12.82 -5.70 -0.83
CA ALA A 108 14.21 -5.35 -1.05
C ALA A 108 14.58 -5.70 -2.51
N PRO A 109 15.16 -4.77 -3.29
CA PRO A 109 15.59 -5.06 -4.66
C PRO A 109 16.71 -6.09 -4.71
N ILE A 110 17.48 -6.19 -3.62
CA ILE A 110 18.55 -7.18 -3.42
C ILE A 110 18.33 -7.79 -2.04
N GLN A 111 18.02 -9.08 -2.00
CA GLN A 111 17.72 -9.82 -0.77
C GLN A 111 18.97 -10.26 -0.01
N ILE A 112 20.02 -10.64 -0.74
CA ILE A 112 21.24 -11.20 -0.16
C ILE A 112 22.44 -10.60 -0.90
N VAL A 113 23.40 -10.10 -0.13
CA VAL A 113 24.69 -9.63 -0.64
C VAL A 113 25.79 -10.51 -0.04
N ILE A 114 26.60 -11.14 -0.90
CA ILE A 114 27.74 -11.94 -0.48
C ILE A 114 28.99 -11.09 -0.63
N ILE A 115 29.66 -10.80 0.47
CA ILE A 115 30.91 -10.03 0.48
C ILE A 115 32.05 -10.99 0.75
N PRO A 116 32.91 -11.32 -0.24
CA PRO A 116 34.08 -12.17 -0.03
C PRO A 116 35.14 -11.41 0.78
N ILE A 117 35.54 -11.95 1.93
CA ILE A 117 36.66 -11.42 2.69
C ILE A 117 37.91 -12.12 2.19
N ARG A 118 38.80 -11.38 1.54
CA ARG A 118 40.12 -11.91 1.09
C ARG A 118 41.06 -11.91 2.27
N PHE A 119 41.42 -13.10 2.75
CA PHE A 119 42.56 -13.26 3.65
C PHE A 119 43.84 -13.20 2.78
N THR A 120 44.69 -12.21 3.00
CA THR A 120 46.00 -12.09 2.34
C THR A 120 47.00 -13.08 2.96
N ASP A 121 46.74 -14.36 2.79
CA ASP A 121 47.84 -15.33 2.87
C ASP A 121 48.60 -15.36 1.54
N LYS A 122 49.90 -15.10 1.61
CA LYS A 122 50.81 -14.94 0.47
C LYS A 122 50.93 -16.15 -0.49
N LYS A 123 49.97 -17.08 -0.48
CA LYS A 123 50.05 -18.35 -1.25
C LYS A 123 48.77 -18.82 -1.95
N SER A 124 47.77 -18.00 -2.15
CA SER A 124 46.67 -18.43 -3.02
C SER A 124 46.46 -17.47 -4.17
N GLU A 125 46.93 -17.83 -5.32
CA GLU A 125 46.46 -17.29 -6.60
C GLU A 125 44.94 -17.54 -6.68
N SER A 126 44.16 -16.53 -6.45
CA SER A 126 42.71 -16.63 -6.59
C SER A 126 42.34 -16.74 -8.06
N LYS A 127 41.91 -17.92 -8.48
CA LYS A 127 41.15 -18.06 -9.73
C LYS A 127 39.85 -17.23 -9.59
N ASN A 128 39.67 -16.32 -10.52
CA ASN A 128 38.42 -15.54 -10.65
C ASN A 128 37.26 -16.51 -10.80
N ILE A 129 36.37 -16.54 -9.83
CA ILE A 129 35.07 -17.19 -9.93
C ILE A 129 34.08 -16.08 -10.23
N TRP A 130 33.59 -16.02 -11.45
CA TRP A 130 32.44 -15.28 -11.90
C TRP A 130 31.31 -16.27 -12.12
#